data_c7b10e019e00252bec4c9e3b5d72fabb
#
_entry.id   c7b10e019e00252bec4c9e3b5d72fabb
#
_cell.length_a   1.000
_cell.length_b   1.000
_cell.length_c   1.000
_cell.angle_alpha   90.00
_cell.angle_beta   90.00
_cell.angle_gamma   90.00
#
_symmetry.space_group_name_H-M   'P 1'
#
loop_
_entity.id
_entity.type
_entity.pdbx_description
1 polymer ?
#
loop_
_entity_poly.entity_id
_entity_poly.type
_entity_poly.pdbx_seq_one_letter_code
_entity_poly.pdbx_strand_id
1 'polypeptide(L)'
;MTLIANPIYDSVFKYMMEDERVANILLSALLKKKIVELQVRQHEYANTQRTNISLFRMDFSAKIQDDNGEEHLVLIELQKTWLPTETLRFRQYLGTHYLNKENIRKGPDSQFGLPIISIYILGHTLGELREPVIYVRRRYLDYEDNVIEGKDKFIESLTHDSIIVQIPFCLLYTSDAADD
;
A
#
# COMPACT_ATOMS: atom_id res chain seq x y z
N MET A 1 -26.13 24.12 -1.69
CA MET A 1 -25.85 22.88 -0.93
C MET A 1 -24.67 22.20 -1.62
N THR A 2 -23.53 22.16 -0.97
CA THR A 2 -22.32 21.52 -1.56
C THR A 2 -22.45 20.00 -1.30
N LEU A 3 -22.55 19.20 -2.37
CA LEU A 3 -22.50 17.75 -2.27
C LEU A 3 -21.04 17.36 -2.07
N ILE A 4 -20.73 16.84 -0.88
CA ILE A 4 -19.39 16.28 -0.60
C ILE A 4 -19.46 14.80 -0.96
N ALA A 5 -18.71 14.41 -1.99
CA ALA A 5 -18.59 13.01 -2.39
C ALA A 5 -17.81 12.24 -1.29
N ASN A 6 -18.37 11.11 -0.84
CA ASN A 6 -17.72 10.28 0.16
C ASN A 6 -16.49 9.57 -0.47
N PRO A 7 -15.26 9.83 0.02
CA PRO A 7 -14.03 9.27 -0.56
C PRO A 7 -13.90 7.74 -0.38
N ILE A 8 -14.82 7.13 0.36
CA ILE A 8 -14.88 5.67 0.53
C ILE A 8 -15.35 4.97 -0.75
N TYR A 9 -16.17 5.61 -1.58
CA TYR A 9 -16.62 5.04 -2.86
C TYR A 9 -15.46 4.91 -3.85
N ASP A 10 -15.40 3.80 -4.56
CA ASP A 10 -14.27 3.47 -5.45
C ASP A 10 -14.01 4.49 -6.54
N SER A 11 -15.07 5.04 -7.14
CA SER A 11 -14.94 6.09 -8.17
C SER A 11 -14.33 7.38 -7.61
N VAL A 12 -14.72 7.78 -6.40
CA VAL A 12 -14.20 8.99 -5.74
C VAL A 12 -12.78 8.74 -5.27
N PHE A 13 -12.53 7.59 -4.66
CA PHE A 13 -11.20 7.19 -4.21
C PHE A 13 -10.21 7.15 -5.38
N LYS A 14 -10.62 6.56 -6.51
CA LYS A 14 -9.86 6.57 -7.75
C LYS A 14 -9.48 7.98 -8.16
N TYR A 15 -10.48 8.85 -8.32
CA TYR A 15 -10.26 10.23 -8.74
C TYR A 15 -9.31 10.99 -7.81
N MET A 16 -9.42 10.74 -6.51
CA MET A 16 -8.51 11.32 -5.53
C MET A 16 -7.08 10.80 -5.71
N MET A 17 -6.90 9.50 -5.94
CA MET A 17 -5.58 8.89 -6.07
C MET A 17 -4.91 9.18 -7.43
N GLU A 18 -5.65 9.64 -8.44
CA GLU A 18 -5.12 10.15 -9.70
C GLU A 18 -4.49 11.55 -9.55
N ASP A 19 -4.86 12.33 -8.54
CA ASP A 19 -4.15 13.57 -8.19
C ASP A 19 -2.89 13.19 -7.37
N GLU A 20 -1.71 13.38 -7.96
CA GLU A 20 -0.42 13.03 -7.34
C GLU A 20 -0.20 13.71 -5.97
N ARG A 21 -0.76 14.90 -5.76
CA ARG A 21 -0.65 15.63 -4.48
C ARG A 21 -1.45 14.93 -3.39
N VAL A 22 -2.68 14.51 -3.72
CA VAL A 22 -3.55 13.78 -2.80
C VAL A 22 -2.98 12.41 -2.50
N ALA A 23 -2.53 11.69 -3.53
CA ALA A 23 -1.86 10.40 -3.40
C ALA A 23 -0.60 10.52 -2.52
N ASN A 24 0.23 11.55 -2.76
CA ASN A 24 1.44 11.79 -1.96
C ASN A 24 1.11 12.00 -0.48
N ILE A 25 0.11 12.81 -0.16
CA ILE A 25 -0.31 13.08 1.23
C ILE A 25 -0.76 11.78 1.91
N LEU A 26 -1.67 11.01 1.28
CA LEU A 26 -2.18 9.77 1.83
C LEU A 26 -1.08 8.73 2.01
N LEU A 27 -0.29 8.50 0.97
CA LEU A 27 0.77 7.49 0.99
C LEU A 27 1.88 7.88 1.96
N SER A 28 2.28 9.15 2.04
CA SER A 28 3.26 9.63 3.02
C SER A 28 2.78 9.41 4.46
N ALA A 29 1.49 9.68 4.73
CA ALA A 29 0.90 9.45 6.04
C ALA A 29 0.88 7.95 6.41
N LEU A 30 0.48 7.07 5.48
CA LEU A 30 0.45 5.62 5.70
C LEU A 30 1.85 5.04 5.85
N LEU A 31 2.80 5.45 5.03
CA LEU A 31 4.19 5.00 5.08
C LEU A 31 4.93 5.53 6.32
N LYS A 32 4.45 6.65 6.89
CA LYS A 32 5.17 7.45 7.91
C LYS A 32 6.54 7.89 7.40
N LYS A 33 6.64 8.22 6.11
CA LYS A 33 7.85 8.62 5.42
C LYS A 33 7.54 9.73 4.43
N LYS A 34 8.53 10.59 4.19
CA LYS A 34 8.43 11.61 3.15
C LYS A 34 8.56 10.95 1.77
N ILE A 35 7.61 11.20 0.89
CA ILE A 35 7.70 10.87 -0.52
C ILE A 35 8.26 12.09 -1.25
N VAL A 36 9.42 11.92 -1.89
CA VAL A 36 10.12 12.97 -2.65
C VAL A 36 9.60 13.03 -4.08
N GLU A 37 9.41 11.87 -4.69
CA GLU A 37 8.85 11.71 -6.03
C GLU A 37 7.80 10.61 -6.01
N LEU A 38 6.70 10.82 -6.72
CA LEU A 38 5.62 9.85 -6.87
C LEU A 38 5.23 9.75 -8.34
N GLN A 39 5.08 8.54 -8.83
CA GLN A 39 4.64 8.26 -10.20
C GLN A 39 3.58 7.17 -10.18
N VAL A 40 2.42 7.43 -10.76
CA VAL A 40 1.40 6.41 -11.02
C VAL A 40 1.89 5.52 -12.17
N ARG A 41 1.85 4.18 -11.99
CA ARG A 41 2.36 3.24 -13.00
C ARG A 41 1.29 2.49 -13.75
N GLN A 42 0.30 1.96 -13.06
CA GLN A 42 -0.77 1.15 -13.66
C GLN A 42 -2.09 1.35 -12.93
N HIS A 43 -3.17 1.24 -13.70
CA HIS A 43 -4.52 1.21 -13.19
C HIS A 43 -5.22 -0.03 -13.74
N GLU A 44 -5.62 -0.95 -12.90
CA GLU A 44 -6.51 -2.03 -13.30
C GLU A 44 -7.84 -1.90 -12.57
N TYR A 45 -8.91 -1.90 -13.34
CA TYR A 45 -10.27 -1.94 -12.83
C TYR A 45 -10.90 -3.26 -13.27
N ALA A 46 -10.99 -4.21 -12.37
CA ALA A 46 -11.81 -5.38 -12.59
C ALA A 46 -13.26 -5.03 -12.25
N ASN A 47 -13.94 -4.38 -13.21
CA ASN A 47 -15.39 -4.25 -13.17
C ASN A 47 -15.99 -5.49 -13.81
N THR A 48 -16.16 -6.56 -13.04
CA THR A 48 -16.91 -7.72 -13.50
C THR A 48 -18.40 -7.38 -13.41
N GLN A 49 -19.00 -7.08 -14.54
CA GLN A 49 -20.43 -6.76 -14.69
C GLN A 49 -21.39 -7.84 -14.13
N ARG A 50 -20.90 -8.92 -13.56
CA ARG A 50 -21.69 -10.04 -13.01
C ARG A 50 -21.67 -10.17 -11.49
N THR A 51 -20.82 -9.43 -10.79
CA THR A 51 -20.81 -9.39 -9.34
C THR A 51 -20.56 -7.95 -8.94
N ASN A 52 -21.29 -7.42 -7.97
CA ASN A 52 -21.09 -6.08 -7.40
C ASN A 52 -19.74 -5.97 -6.63
N ILE A 53 -18.71 -6.59 -7.15
CA ILE A 53 -17.38 -6.64 -6.55
C ILE A 53 -16.58 -5.53 -7.18
N SER A 54 -16.40 -4.47 -6.43
CA SER A 54 -15.53 -3.37 -6.74
C SER A 54 -14.16 -3.67 -6.13
N LEU A 55 -13.19 -4.01 -6.97
CA LEU A 55 -11.78 -4.07 -6.61
C LEU A 55 -11.08 -2.89 -7.26
N PHE A 56 -10.49 -2.05 -6.45
CA PHE A 56 -9.63 -0.98 -6.90
C PHE A 56 -8.17 -1.37 -6.72
N ARG A 57 -7.36 -1.16 -7.74
CA ARG A 57 -5.91 -1.35 -7.71
C ARG A 57 -5.20 -0.17 -8.37
N MET A 58 -4.14 0.30 -7.76
CA MET A 58 -3.26 1.32 -8.32
C MET A 58 -1.82 1.08 -7.87
N ASP A 59 -0.91 1.11 -8.81
CA ASP A 59 0.51 0.91 -8.58
C ASP A 59 1.26 2.23 -8.69
N PHE A 60 2.18 2.46 -7.77
CA PHE A 60 3.03 3.64 -7.76
C PHE A 60 4.50 3.25 -7.74
N SER A 61 5.31 4.08 -8.39
CA SER A 61 6.74 4.13 -8.14
C SER A 61 7.02 5.37 -7.30
N ALA A 62 7.62 5.20 -6.14
CA ALA A 62 7.87 6.30 -5.22
C ALA A 62 9.33 6.33 -4.79
N LYS A 63 9.90 7.53 -4.74
CA LYS A 63 11.17 7.76 -4.06
C LYS A 63 10.86 8.24 -2.66
N ILE A 64 11.14 7.41 -1.67
CA ILE A 64 10.92 7.71 -0.26
C ILE A 64 12.24 8.11 0.40
N GLN A 65 12.17 9.03 1.35
CA GLN A 65 13.28 9.44 2.18
C GLN A 65 13.13 8.80 3.56
N ASP A 66 14.16 8.11 4.02
CA ASP A 66 14.18 7.55 5.37
C ASP A 66 14.67 8.57 6.43
N ASP A 67 14.72 8.14 7.68
CA ASP A 67 15.06 9.02 8.81
C ASP A 67 16.51 9.53 8.76
N ASN A 68 17.38 8.85 8.01
CA ASN A 68 18.78 9.25 7.80
C ASN A 68 18.94 10.21 6.61
N GLY A 69 17.85 10.51 5.91
CA GLY A 69 17.84 11.34 4.70
C GLY A 69 18.20 10.61 3.41
N GLU A 70 18.44 9.30 3.46
CA GLU A 70 18.71 8.50 2.28
C GLU A 70 17.44 8.28 1.46
N GLU A 71 17.57 8.36 0.14
CA GLU A 71 16.46 8.19 -0.79
C GLU A 71 16.45 6.78 -1.41
N HIS A 72 15.30 6.12 -1.36
CA HIS A 72 15.11 4.78 -1.88
C HIS A 72 13.92 4.72 -2.83
N LEU A 73 14.15 4.14 -4.01
CA LEU A 73 13.05 3.85 -4.94
C LEU A 73 12.33 2.58 -4.48
N VAL A 74 11.02 2.68 -4.32
CA VAL A 74 10.14 1.57 -3.93
C VAL A 74 8.93 1.49 -4.85
N LEU A 75 8.34 0.30 -4.93
CA LEU A 75 7.04 0.09 -5.54
C LEU A 75 5.98 0.07 -4.44
N ILE A 76 4.89 0.78 -4.64
CA ILE A 76 3.75 0.77 -3.75
C ILE A 76 2.58 0.17 -4.53
N GLU A 77 2.07 -0.94 -4.04
CA GLU A 77 0.86 -1.57 -4.54
C GLU A 77 -0.29 -1.23 -3.61
N LEU A 78 -1.24 -0.43 -4.10
CA LEU A 78 -2.43 -0.02 -3.38
C LEU A 78 -3.63 -0.81 -3.88
N GLN A 79 -4.26 -1.54 -2.99
CA GLN A 79 -5.45 -2.34 -3.27
C GLN A 79 -6.55 -2.01 -2.27
N LYS A 80 -7.79 -1.90 -2.77
CA LYS A 80 -8.97 -1.65 -1.95
C LYS A 80 -10.05 -2.67 -2.30
N THR A 81 -10.68 -3.25 -1.28
CA THR A 81 -11.80 -4.18 -1.44
C THR A 81 -12.80 -4.08 -0.29
N TRP A 82 -14.05 -4.39 -0.62
CA TRP A 82 -15.13 -4.51 0.36
C TRP A 82 -15.37 -5.96 0.81
N LEU A 83 -14.79 -6.93 0.11
CA LEU A 83 -15.06 -8.35 0.31
C LEU A 83 -13.87 -9.08 0.95
N PRO A 84 -14.11 -9.91 1.97
CA PRO A 84 -13.05 -10.72 2.59
C PRO A 84 -12.52 -11.86 1.68
N THR A 85 -13.19 -12.12 0.55
CA THR A 85 -12.85 -13.22 -0.37
C THR A 85 -11.75 -12.89 -1.38
N GLU A 86 -11.26 -11.66 -1.42
CA GLU A 86 -10.33 -11.17 -2.45
C GLU A 86 -8.84 -11.49 -2.20
N THR A 87 -8.52 -12.24 -1.15
CA THR A 87 -7.13 -12.56 -0.77
C THR A 87 -6.32 -13.19 -1.91
N LEU A 88 -6.93 -14.08 -2.72
CA LEU A 88 -6.23 -14.70 -3.86
C LEU A 88 -5.87 -13.67 -4.93
N ARG A 89 -6.72 -12.70 -5.18
CA ARG A 89 -6.43 -11.61 -6.13
C ARG A 89 -5.29 -10.74 -5.62
N PHE A 90 -5.29 -10.39 -4.33
CA PHE A 90 -4.18 -9.67 -3.73
C PHE A 90 -2.85 -10.38 -3.95
N ARG A 91 -2.82 -11.68 -3.75
CA ARG A 91 -1.63 -12.52 -4.01
C ARG A 91 -1.23 -12.56 -5.47
N GLN A 92 -2.20 -12.65 -6.38
CA GLN A 92 -1.93 -12.66 -7.83
C GLN A 92 -1.30 -11.34 -8.29
N TYR A 93 -1.84 -10.21 -7.83
CA TYR A 93 -1.30 -8.90 -8.19
C TYR A 93 0.12 -8.70 -7.64
N LEU A 94 0.33 -9.05 -6.39
CA LEU A 94 1.66 -9.00 -5.79
C LEU A 94 2.65 -9.91 -6.56
N GLY A 95 2.20 -11.12 -6.96
CA GLY A 95 2.98 -12.03 -7.81
C GLY A 95 3.35 -11.41 -9.16
N THR A 96 2.45 -10.64 -9.76
CA THR A 96 2.71 -9.91 -11.01
C THR A 96 3.85 -8.92 -10.84
N HIS A 97 3.91 -8.20 -9.71
CA HIS A 97 5.01 -7.29 -9.43
C HIS A 97 6.36 -8.00 -9.31
N TYR A 98 6.40 -9.14 -8.62
CA TYR A 98 7.62 -9.94 -8.50
C TYR A 98 8.10 -10.51 -9.84
N LEU A 99 7.18 -10.82 -10.75
CA LEU A 99 7.50 -11.37 -12.06
C LEU A 99 7.85 -10.31 -13.11
N ASN A 100 7.47 -9.06 -12.88
CA ASN A 100 7.66 -8.01 -13.86
C ASN A 100 9.12 -7.58 -13.95
N LYS A 101 9.74 -7.82 -15.11
CA LYS A 101 11.14 -7.47 -15.41
C LYS A 101 11.43 -5.96 -15.37
N GLU A 102 10.42 -5.11 -15.45
CA GLU A 102 10.59 -3.67 -15.31
C GLU A 102 10.77 -3.23 -13.85
N ASN A 103 10.42 -4.10 -12.90
CA ASN A 103 10.54 -3.87 -11.47
C ASN A 103 11.90 -4.29 -10.92
N ILE A 104 12.96 -4.08 -11.68
CA ILE A 104 14.34 -4.32 -11.27
C ILE A 104 15.09 -3.00 -11.05
N ARG A 105 16.11 -3.04 -10.19
CA ARG A 105 17.01 -1.92 -9.97
C ARG A 105 17.78 -1.61 -11.25
N LYS A 106 18.18 -0.36 -11.43
CA LYS A 106 19.05 0.04 -12.54
C LYS A 106 20.53 0.05 -12.11
N GLY A 107 21.41 -0.08 -13.08
CA GLY A 107 22.86 0.01 -12.86
C GLY A 107 23.47 -1.26 -12.23
N PRO A 108 24.45 -1.12 -11.32
CA PRO A 108 25.18 -2.26 -10.74
C PRO A 108 24.28 -3.26 -9.99
N ASP A 109 23.11 -2.82 -9.54
CA ASP A 109 22.15 -3.62 -8.78
C ASP A 109 21.04 -4.24 -9.65
N SER A 110 21.21 -4.25 -10.97
CA SER A 110 20.18 -4.72 -11.93
C SER A 110 19.76 -6.19 -11.78
N GLN A 111 20.45 -6.94 -10.95
CA GLN A 111 20.10 -8.32 -10.57
C GLN A 111 19.02 -8.40 -9.48
N PHE A 112 18.73 -7.29 -8.79
CA PHE A 112 17.78 -7.26 -7.69
C PHE A 112 16.49 -6.53 -8.07
N GLY A 113 15.36 -7.03 -7.58
CA GLY A 113 14.08 -6.35 -7.68
C GLY A 113 14.01 -5.07 -6.84
N LEU A 114 13.10 -4.18 -7.21
CA LEU A 114 12.76 -3.03 -6.37
C LEU A 114 12.02 -3.52 -5.12
N PRO A 115 12.26 -2.92 -3.95
CA PRO A 115 11.45 -3.20 -2.76
C PRO A 115 9.99 -2.90 -3.01
N ILE A 116 9.10 -3.74 -2.50
CA ILE A 116 7.65 -3.61 -2.63
C ILE A 116 7.07 -3.29 -1.26
N ILE A 117 6.10 -2.38 -1.22
CA ILE A 117 5.25 -2.12 -0.06
C ILE A 117 3.80 -2.30 -0.52
N SER A 118 3.09 -3.24 0.11
CA SER A 118 1.69 -3.50 -0.21
C SER A 118 0.79 -2.77 0.78
N ILE A 119 -0.19 -2.02 0.26
CA ILE A 119 -1.18 -1.31 1.06
C ILE A 119 -2.56 -1.88 0.74
N TYR A 120 -3.21 -2.45 1.74
CA TYR A 120 -4.55 -3.04 1.64
C TYR A 120 -5.55 -2.17 2.38
N ILE A 121 -6.52 -1.61 1.66
CA ILE A 121 -7.62 -0.84 2.23
C ILE A 121 -8.86 -1.71 2.23
N LEU A 122 -9.29 -2.11 3.43
CA LEU A 122 -10.36 -3.07 3.62
C LEU A 122 -11.64 -2.39 4.07
N GLY A 123 -12.74 -2.63 3.36
CA GLY A 123 -14.09 -2.21 3.76
C GLY A 123 -14.73 -3.11 4.84
N HIS A 124 -13.97 -4.06 5.37
CA HIS A 124 -14.39 -5.02 6.40
C HIS A 124 -13.34 -5.13 7.51
N THR A 125 -13.69 -5.75 8.60
CA THR A 125 -12.80 -5.99 9.74
C THR A 125 -12.09 -7.34 9.63
N LEU A 126 -10.93 -7.45 10.28
CA LEU A 126 -10.11 -8.66 10.31
C LEU A 126 -10.23 -9.35 11.68
N GLY A 127 -11.17 -10.29 11.80
CA GLY A 127 -11.34 -11.10 13.01
C GLY A 127 -11.43 -10.25 14.28
N GLU A 128 -10.54 -10.51 15.24
CA GLU A 128 -10.49 -9.81 16.53
C GLU A 128 -9.62 -8.53 16.52
N LEU A 129 -8.95 -8.22 15.39
CA LEU A 129 -8.10 -7.04 15.29
C LEU A 129 -8.94 -5.76 15.20
N ARG A 130 -8.70 -4.81 16.11
CA ARG A 130 -9.47 -3.57 16.23
C ARG A 130 -8.71 -2.32 15.77
N GLU A 131 -7.44 -2.47 15.45
CA GLU A 131 -6.58 -1.38 15.02
C GLU A 131 -7.02 -0.85 13.66
N PRO A 132 -7.23 0.48 13.49
CA PRO A 132 -7.61 1.06 12.20
C PRO A 132 -6.51 0.90 11.15
N VAL A 133 -5.23 0.89 11.56
CA VAL A 133 -4.07 0.69 10.68
C VAL A 133 -3.10 -0.31 11.32
N ILE A 134 -2.80 -1.38 10.60
CA ILE A 134 -1.91 -2.44 11.02
C ILE A 134 -0.67 -2.43 10.13
N TYR A 135 0.51 -2.39 10.74
CA TYR A 135 1.79 -2.48 10.04
C TYR A 135 2.39 -3.87 10.19
N VAL A 136 2.63 -4.55 9.08
CA VAL A 136 3.38 -5.81 9.02
C VAL A 136 4.79 -5.47 8.55
N ARG A 137 5.77 -5.65 9.44
CA ARG A 137 7.17 -5.29 9.21
C ARG A 137 8.07 -6.50 9.25
N ARG A 138 9.05 -6.53 8.36
CA ARG A 138 10.10 -7.56 8.37
C ARG A 138 11.18 -7.22 9.38
N ARG A 139 11.77 -8.26 9.93
CA ARG A 139 13.01 -8.18 10.73
C ARG A 139 13.93 -9.30 10.30
N TYR A 140 15.22 -9.04 10.28
CA TYR A 140 16.22 -10.07 10.09
C TYR A 140 16.62 -10.57 11.46
N LEU A 141 16.60 -11.87 11.62
CA LEU A 141 16.97 -12.53 12.86
C LEU A 141 18.08 -13.54 12.57
N ASP A 142 18.99 -13.71 13.51
CA ASP A 142 19.95 -14.79 13.49
C ASP A 142 19.32 -16.12 13.98
N TYR A 143 20.11 -17.16 14.06
CA TYR A 143 19.65 -18.48 14.49
C TYR A 143 19.14 -18.51 15.96
N GLU A 144 19.54 -17.54 16.76
CA GLU A 144 19.16 -17.41 18.18
C GLU A 144 18.05 -16.35 18.39
N ASP A 145 17.36 -15.94 17.32
CA ASP A 145 16.31 -14.92 17.30
C ASP A 145 16.77 -13.49 17.67
N ASN A 146 18.08 -13.22 17.63
CA ASN A 146 18.58 -11.87 17.82
C ASN A 146 18.39 -11.03 16.55
N VAL A 147 18.07 -9.75 16.72
CA VAL A 147 17.88 -8.83 15.61
C VAL A 147 19.22 -8.54 14.92
N ILE A 148 19.28 -8.78 13.62
CA ILE A 148 20.40 -8.37 12.76
C ILE A 148 20.10 -6.97 12.25
N GLU A 149 20.96 -6.01 12.56
CA GLU A 149 20.86 -4.66 12.06
C GLU A 149 21.33 -4.58 10.59
N GLY A 150 20.69 -3.70 9.83
CA GLY A 150 20.98 -3.51 8.42
C GLY A 150 19.96 -4.14 7.48
N LYS A 151 20.17 -3.91 6.17
CA LYS A 151 19.32 -4.41 5.09
C LYS A 151 20.17 -4.93 3.96
N ASP A 152 19.74 -6.05 3.37
CA ASP A 152 20.38 -6.66 2.22
C ASP A 152 19.47 -6.60 0.99
N LYS A 153 20.04 -6.24 -0.17
CA LYS A 153 19.29 -6.04 -1.42
C LYS A 153 18.63 -7.32 -1.94
N PHE A 154 19.22 -8.47 -1.70
CA PHE A 154 18.66 -9.76 -2.09
C PHE A 154 17.40 -10.04 -1.26
N ILE A 155 17.48 -9.92 0.06
CA ILE A 155 16.34 -10.14 0.96
C ILE A 155 15.23 -9.14 0.69
N GLU A 156 15.57 -7.84 0.53
CA GLU A 156 14.60 -6.78 0.21
C GLU A 156 13.88 -7.02 -1.12
N SER A 157 14.53 -7.68 -2.09
CA SER A 157 13.92 -8.00 -3.39
C SER A 157 12.95 -9.18 -3.35
N LEU A 158 13.09 -10.07 -2.36
CA LEU A 158 12.28 -11.30 -2.25
C LEU A 158 11.10 -11.19 -1.28
N THR A 159 11.06 -10.15 -0.47
CA THR A 159 10.06 -9.98 0.58
C THR A 159 9.50 -8.56 0.56
N HIS A 160 8.39 -8.34 1.26
CA HIS A 160 7.75 -7.03 1.32
C HIS A 160 7.18 -6.72 2.71
N ASP A 161 7.01 -5.45 2.98
CA ASP A 161 6.23 -4.94 4.10
C ASP A 161 4.78 -4.71 3.66
N SER A 162 3.84 -4.79 4.59
CA SER A 162 2.44 -4.52 4.29
C SER A 162 1.84 -3.53 5.29
N ILE A 163 0.88 -2.75 4.80
CA ILE A 163 0.06 -1.85 5.61
C ILE A 163 -1.39 -2.24 5.35
N ILE A 164 -2.13 -2.54 6.39
CA ILE A 164 -3.54 -2.89 6.32
C ILE A 164 -4.34 -1.78 6.97
N VAL A 165 -5.30 -1.21 6.24
CA VAL A 165 -6.21 -0.17 6.72
C VAL A 165 -7.60 -0.76 6.81
N GLN A 166 -8.20 -0.75 8.00
CA GLN A 166 -9.56 -1.21 8.26
C GLN A 166 -10.50 0.01 8.31
N ILE A 167 -11.18 0.32 7.19
CA ILE A 167 -12.06 1.49 7.07
C ILE A 167 -13.12 1.56 8.20
N PRO A 168 -13.77 0.45 8.62
CA PRO A 168 -14.79 0.51 9.66
C PRO A 168 -14.29 1.11 10.97
N PHE A 169 -13.01 0.96 11.30
CA PHE A 169 -12.43 1.55 12.50
C PHE A 169 -11.90 2.98 12.28
N CYS A 170 -11.57 3.37 11.05
CA CYS A 170 -11.16 4.75 10.76
C CYS A 170 -12.31 5.74 10.94
N LEU A 171 -13.56 5.33 10.68
CA LEU A 171 -14.74 6.19 10.78
C LEU A 171 -15.16 6.47 12.22
N LEU A 172 -14.82 5.62 13.17
CA LEU A 172 -15.16 5.81 14.59
C LEU A 172 -14.40 6.98 15.22
N TYR A 173 -13.23 7.32 14.72
CA TYR A 173 -12.44 8.46 15.23
C TYR A 173 -12.93 9.83 14.74
N THR A 174 -13.80 9.88 13.72
CA THR A 174 -14.33 11.13 13.18
C THR A 174 -15.67 11.53 13.81
N SER A 175 -16.38 10.60 14.45
CA SER A 175 -17.67 10.88 15.12
C SER A 175 -17.48 11.47 16.51
N ASP A 176 -16.41 11.11 17.23
CA ASP A 176 -16.16 11.63 18.58
C ASP A 176 -15.55 13.05 18.59
N ALA A 177 -15.05 13.51 17.45
CA ALA A 177 -14.48 14.87 17.32
C ALA A 177 -15.51 15.95 16.95
N ALA A 178 -16.77 15.57 16.74
CA ALA A 178 -17.84 16.50 16.34
C ALA A 178 -18.81 16.86 17.48
N ASP A 179 -18.64 16.27 18.67
CA ASP A 179 -19.51 16.46 19.84
C ASP A 179 -18.85 17.21 21.03
N ASP A 180 -17.67 17.88 20.82
CA ASP A 180 -17.05 18.78 21.79
C ASP A 180 -17.12 20.26 21.36
#